data_7452d963f93f33c9e0f7fbf912c148da
#
_entry.id   7452d963f93f33c9e0f7fbf912c148da
#
_cell.length_a   1.000
_cell.length_b   1.000
_cell.length_c   1.000
_cell.angle_alpha   90.00
_cell.angle_beta   90.00
_cell.angle_gamma   90.00
#
_symmetry.space_group_name_H-M   'P 1'
#
loop_
_entity.id
_entity.type
_entity.pdbx_description
1 polymer ?
#
loop_
_entity_poly.entity_id
_entity_poly.type
_entity_poly.pdbx_seq_one_letter_code
_entity_poly.pdbx_strand_id
1 'polypeptide(L)'
;MVIEFFVPMNPPTVTHQEKQVRVKNGKPIFYEPAELKTARAKLRDHLAKRRPEQPLTGAVRLAAKWYFPRGRHRDGEYRITKPDTDNLQKLLKDVMTAVGFWQDDAQVASEIVEKFWAEIPGIYIRAEEMA
;
A
#
# COMPACT_ATOMS: atom_id res chain seq x y z
N MET A 1 19.10 -9.46 0.48
CA MET A 1 18.60 -8.73 -0.69
C MET A 1 17.75 -7.56 -0.26
N VAL A 2 17.90 -6.43 -0.90
CA VAL A 2 17.10 -5.23 -0.68
C VAL A 2 16.47 -4.80 -2.01
N ILE A 3 15.17 -4.53 -1.98
CA ILE A 3 14.44 -3.98 -3.14
C ILE A 3 13.92 -2.63 -2.72
N GLU A 4 14.32 -1.59 -3.43
CA GLU A 4 13.97 -0.21 -3.08
C GLU A 4 13.55 0.54 -4.33
N PHE A 5 12.40 1.22 -4.27
CA PHE A 5 11.88 1.98 -5.41
C PHE A 5 10.80 2.96 -4.98
N PHE A 6 10.47 3.86 -5.89
CA PHE A 6 9.39 4.83 -5.72
C PHE A 6 8.31 4.58 -6.76
N VAL A 7 7.06 4.53 -6.31
CA VAL A 7 5.89 4.37 -7.18
C VAL A 7 5.23 5.73 -7.35
N PRO A 8 5.32 6.36 -8.54
CA PRO A 8 4.68 7.65 -8.78
C PRO A 8 3.18 7.45 -9.01
N MET A 9 2.39 7.86 -8.06
CA MET A 9 0.92 7.82 -8.14
C MET A 9 0.32 8.65 -7.01
N ASN A 10 -0.94 9.00 -7.13
CA ASN A 10 -1.68 9.54 -5.99
C ASN A 10 -2.10 8.35 -5.11
N PRO A 11 -1.61 8.26 -3.88
CA PRO A 11 -2.04 7.15 -3.02
C PRO A 11 -3.54 7.22 -2.74
N PRO A 12 -4.19 6.08 -2.52
CA PRO A 12 -5.62 6.06 -2.27
C PRO A 12 -5.95 6.67 -0.90
N THR A 13 -7.06 7.39 -0.83
CA THR A 13 -7.60 7.91 0.42
C THR A 13 -8.72 7.04 0.97
N VAL A 14 -9.25 6.14 0.13
CA VAL A 14 -10.23 5.14 0.53
C VAL A 14 -9.52 3.81 0.67
N THR A 15 -9.70 3.14 1.80
CA THR A 15 -8.99 1.93 2.12
C THR A 15 -9.92 0.76 2.38
N HIS A 16 -9.32 -0.37 2.69
CA HIS A 16 -9.98 -1.64 2.92
C HIS A 16 -11.09 -1.60 3.97
N GLN A 17 -10.95 -0.74 4.99
CA GLN A 17 -11.92 -0.61 6.07
C GLN A 17 -13.19 0.13 5.66
N GLU A 18 -13.18 0.76 4.49
CA GLU A 18 -14.30 1.55 4.00
C GLU A 18 -15.15 0.81 2.97
N LYS A 19 -15.23 -0.51 3.09
CA LYS A 19 -16.07 -1.33 2.23
C LYS A 19 -17.53 -0.90 2.35
N GLN A 20 -18.16 -0.77 1.21
CA GLN A 20 -19.58 -0.41 1.13
C GLN A 20 -20.45 -1.65 1.21
N VAL A 21 -21.69 -1.46 1.67
CA VAL A 21 -22.65 -2.54 1.82
C VAL A 21 -23.91 -2.17 1.03
N ARG A 22 -24.47 -3.12 0.31
CA ARG A 22 -25.80 -2.99 -0.27
C ARG A 22 -26.59 -4.27 -0.01
N VAL A 23 -27.91 -4.17 -0.06
CA VAL A 23 -28.80 -5.30 0.17
C VAL A 23 -29.29 -5.84 -1.17
N LYS A 24 -29.16 -7.15 -1.35
CA LYS A 24 -29.69 -7.86 -2.53
C LYS A 24 -30.39 -9.13 -2.04
N ASN A 25 -31.64 -9.28 -2.43
CA ASN A 25 -32.48 -10.40 -2.02
C ASN A 25 -32.53 -10.58 -0.50
N GLY A 26 -32.58 -9.47 0.24
CA GLY A 26 -32.65 -9.47 1.69
C GLY A 26 -31.34 -9.79 2.41
N LYS A 27 -30.24 -9.94 1.68
CA LYS A 27 -28.91 -10.24 2.26
C LYS A 27 -27.96 -9.08 2.04
N PRO A 28 -27.13 -8.74 3.04
CA PRO A 28 -26.11 -7.72 2.86
C PRO A 28 -25.00 -8.24 1.93
N ILE A 29 -24.59 -7.40 0.99
CA ILE A 29 -23.46 -7.69 0.11
C ILE A 29 -22.41 -6.61 0.34
N PHE A 30 -21.20 -7.05 0.71
CA PHE A 30 -20.06 -6.16 0.90
C PHE A 30 -19.30 -6.04 -0.41
N TYR A 31 -18.96 -4.82 -0.79
CA TYR A 31 -18.20 -4.60 -2.02
C TYR A 31 -17.17 -3.50 -1.82
N GLU A 32 -16.11 -3.58 -2.60
CA GLU A 32 -15.02 -2.63 -2.56
C GLU A 32 -15.42 -1.37 -3.33
N PRO A 33 -15.20 -0.16 -2.78
CA PRO A 33 -15.46 1.08 -3.53
C PRO A 33 -14.67 1.12 -4.83
N ALA A 34 -15.26 1.75 -5.86
CA ALA A 34 -14.62 1.84 -7.18
C ALA A 34 -13.24 2.52 -7.11
N GLU A 35 -13.10 3.55 -6.27
CA GLU A 35 -11.84 4.25 -6.07
C GLU A 35 -10.74 3.32 -5.55
N LEU A 36 -11.09 2.44 -4.63
CA LEU A 36 -10.15 1.47 -4.06
C LEU A 36 -9.75 0.43 -5.10
N LYS A 37 -10.70 -0.05 -5.91
CA LYS A 37 -10.41 -0.98 -6.99
C LYS A 37 -9.44 -0.38 -8.00
N THR A 38 -9.65 0.87 -8.38
CA THR A 38 -8.79 1.58 -9.33
C THR A 38 -7.38 1.76 -8.74
N ALA A 39 -7.29 2.18 -7.49
CA ALA A 39 -6.02 2.38 -6.81
C ALA A 39 -5.26 1.05 -6.67
N ARG A 40 -5.96 -0.02 -6.32
CA ARG A 40 -5.37 -1.36 -6.21
C ARG A 40 -4.81 -1.82 -7.54
N ALA A 41 -5.55 -1.61 -8.63
CA ALA A 41 -5.11 -2.00 -9.97
C ALA A 41 -3.84 -1.23 -10.39
N LYS A 42 -3.81 0.08 -10.16
CA LYS A 42 -2.63 0.91 -10.45
C LYS A 42 -1.42 0.47 -9.64
N LEU A 43 -1.62 0.25 -8.35
CA LEU A 43 -0.56 -0.18 -7.46
C LEU A 43 -0.03 -1.54 -7.91
N ARG A 44 -0.90 -2.46 -8.26
CA ARG A 44 -0.53 -3.78 -8.77
C ARG A 44 0.32 -3.67 -10.02
N ASP A 45 -0.06 -2.81 -10.97
CA ASP A 45 0.69 -2.62 -12.22
C ASP A 45 2.10 -2.10 -11.95
N HIS A 46 2.23 -1.12 -11.06
CA HIS A 46 3.54 -0.58 -10.68
C HIS A 46 4.39 -1.62 -9.97
N LEU A 47 3.81 -2.34 -9.00
CA LEU A 47 4.53 -3.32 -8.21
C LEU A 47 4.96 -4.53 -9.02
N ALA A 48 4.14 -4.96 -9.98
CA ALA A 48 4.47 -6.09 -10.84
C ALA A 48 5.77 -5.86 -11.63
N LYS A 49 6.06 -4.61 -11.97
CA LYS A 49 7.29 -4.23 -12.69
C LYS A 49 8.52 -4.24 -11.79
N ARG A 50 8.34 -4.24 -10.48
CA ARG A 50 9.41 -4.13 -9.50
C ARG A 50 9.62 -5.38 -8.67
N ARG A 51 8.78 -6.38 -8.88
CA ARG A 51 8.87 -7.62 -8.11
C ARG A 51 10.22 -8.29 -8.33
N PRO A 52 10.75 -8.99 -7.31
CA PRO A 52 11.97 -9.76 -7.49
C PRO A 52 11.73 -10.95 -8.43
N GLU A 53 12.79 -11.43 -9.04
CA GLU A 53 12.73 -12.60 -9.91
C GLU A 53 12.22 -13.84 -9.17
N GLN A 54 12.66 -13.98 -7.92
CA GLN A 54 12.18 -15.02 -7.00
C GLN A 54 11.61 -14.35 -5.76
N PRO A 55 10.50 -14.84 -5.19
CA PRO A 55 9.96 -14.28 -3.96
C PRO A 55 10.99 -14.29 -2.84
N LEU A 56 10.98 -13.24 -2.03
CA LEU A 56 11.83 -13.19 -0.84
C LEU A 56 11.46 -14.34 0.11
N THR A 57 12.46 -14.94 0.71
CA THR A 57 12.28 -16.03 1.70
C THR A 57 12.69 -15.52 3.07
N GLY A 58 12.15 -16.14 4.12
CA GLY A 58 12.47 -15.75 5.49
C GLY A 58 11.83 -14.43 5.91
N ALA A 59 12.39 -13.81 6.93
CA ALA A 59 11.85 -12.58 7.52
C ALA A 59 12.11 -11.37 6.64
N VAL A 60 11.11 -10.51 6.50
CA VAL A 60 11.18 -9.30 5.68
C VAL A 60 10.94 -8.06 6.55
N ARG A 61 11.75 -7.01 6.34
CA ARG A 61 11.47 -5.68 6.85
C ARG A 61 10.90 -4.85 5.71
N LEU A 62 9.71 -4.30 5.93
CA LEU A 62 9.05 -3.46 4.95
C LEU A 62 8.98 -2.02 5.46
N ALA A 63 9.59 -1.10 4.71
CA ALA A 63 9.45 0.33 4.97
C ALA A 63 8.64 0.95 3.85
N ALA A 64 7.61 1.71 4.20
CA ALA A 64 6.77 2.41 3.22
C ALA A 64 6.53 3.84 3.68
N LYS A 65 6.73 4.77 2.76
CA LYS A 65 6.41 6.18 2.98
C LYS A 65 5.38 6.60 1.95
N TRP A 66 4.23 7.05 2.44
CA TRP A 66 3.09 7.42 1.62
C TRP A 66 3.06 8.94 1.47
N TYR A 67 3.22 9.41 0.24
CA TYR A 67 3.25 10.84 -0.07
C TYR A 67 1.96 11.22 -0.78
N PHE A 68 1.13 12.02 -0.11
CA PHE A 68 -0.15 12.50 -0.64
C PHE A 68 0.01 13.90 -1.21
N PRO A 69 -0.75 14.27 -2.25
CA PRO A 69 -0.69 15.62 -2.79
C PRO A 69 -0.89 16.66 -1.68
N ARG A 70 0.04 17.59 -1.56
CA ARG A 70 0.12 18.47 -0.39
C ARG A 70 -0.99 19.50 -0.25
N GLY A 71 -1.64 19.90 -1.33
CA GLY A 71 -2.61 20.97 -1.25
C GLY A 71 -1.99 22.22 -0.64
N ARG A 72 -2.52 22.67 0.53
CA ARG A 72 -2.00 23.83 1.27
C ARG A 72 -1.01 23.46 2.36
N HIS A 73 -0.71 22.19 2.52
CA HIS A 73 0.28 21.73 3.49
C HIS A 73 1.69 21.94 2.98
N ARG A 74 2.66 21.89 3.87
CA ARG A 74 4.06 21.98 3.50
C ARG A 74 4.55 20.65 2.93
N ASP A 75 5.43 20.73 1.96
CA ASP A 75 6.08 19.53 1.44
C ASP A 75 6.88 18.84 2.56
N GLY A 76 6.58 17.57 2.80
CA GLY A 76 7.22 16.77 3.84
C GLY A 76 6.55 16.86 5.22
N GLU A 77 5.46 17.61 5.36
CA GLU A 77 4.69 17.66 6.59
C GLU A 77 3.99 16.31 6.82
N TYR A 78 4.00 15.81 8.05
CA TYR A 78 3.28 14.57 8.37
C TYR A 78 1.78 14.76 8.16
N ARG A 79 1.16 13.79 7.50
CA ARG A 79 -0.30 13.76 7.35
C ARG A 79 -0.91 13.09 8.58
N ILE A 80 -1.77 13.82 9.29
CA ILE A 80 -2.41 13.30 10.50
C ILE A 80 -3.91 13.05 10.34
N THR A 81 -4.38 12.97 9.10
CA THR A 81 -5.77 12.65 8.76
C THR A 81 -5.84 11.28 8.10
N LYS A 82 -7.05 10.74 7.98
CA LYS A 82 -7.24 9.47 7.25
C LYS A 82 -6.62 9.53 5.84
N PRO A 83 -6.18 8.42 5.29
CA PRO A 83 -6.34 7.05 5.77
C PRO A 83 -5.32 6.67 6.86
N ASP A 84 -5.66 5.67 7.68
CA ASP A 84 -4.79 5.20 8.74
C ASP A 84 -3.63 4.37 8.19
N THR A 85 -2.50 4.41 8.88
CA THR A 85 -1.30 3.70 8.44
C THR A 85 -1.49 2.20 8.34
N ASP A 86 -2.21 1.60 9.28
CA ASP A 86 -2.47 0.15 9.25
C ASP A 86 -3.28 -0.27 8.02
N ASN A 87 -4.26 0.54 7.62
CA ASN A 87 -5.08 0.26 6.45
C ASN A 87 -4.29 0.40 5.15
N LEU A 88 -3.44 1.41 5.06
CA LEU A 88 -2.55 1.59 3.91
C LEU A 88 -1.57 0.42 3.80
N GLN A 89 -0.99 0.03 4.93
CA GLN A 89 -0.02 -1.05 4.97
C GLN A 89 -0.65 -2.39 4.61
N LYS A 90 -1.88 -2.62 5.05
CA LYS A 90 -2.61 -3.83 4.66
C LYS A 90 -2.83 -3.88 3.15
N LEU A 91 -3.26 -2.79 2.55
CA LEU A 91 -3.43 -2.71 1.09
C LEU A 91 -2.12 -3.02 0.37
N LEU A 92 -1.02 -2.39 0.79
CA LEU A 92 0.29 -2.59 0.18
C LEU A 92 0.75 -4.04 0.29
N LYS A 93 0.66 -4.63 1.49
CA LYS A 93 1.09 -6.01 1.70
C LYS A 93 0.25 -7.00 0.91
N ASP A 94 -1.06 -6.78 0.83
CA ASP A 94 -1.95 -7.63 0.04
C ASP A 94 -1.53 -7.64 -1.43
N VAL A 95 -1.25 -6.48 -1.99
CA VAL A 95 -0.84 -6.37 -3.41
C VAL A 95 0.56 -6.93 -3.62
N MET A 96 1.50 -6.63 -2.74
CA MET A 96 2.87 -7.16 -2.83
C MET A 96 2.89 -8.68 -2.75
N THR A 97 2.04 -9.28 -1.91
CA THR A 97 1.88 -10.73 -1.84
C THR A 97 1.35 -11.27 -3.17
N ALA A 98 0.31 -10.64 -3.69
CA ALA A 98 -0.34 -11.09 -4.92
C ALA A 98 0.61 -11.06 -6.14
N VAL A 99 1.51 -10.09 -6.21
CA VAL A 99 2.44 -9.98 -7.34
C VAL A 99 3.74 -10.75 -7.14
N GLY A 100 3.98 -11.31 -5.96
CA GLY A 100 5.09 -12.23 -5.74
C GLY A 100 6.34 -11.65 -5.09
N PHE A 101 6.25 -10.62 -4.26
CA PHE A 101 7.39 -10.13 -3.48
C PHE A 101 7.80 -11.15 -2.43
N TRP A 102 6.83 -11.88 -1.89
CA TRP A 102 7.01 -12.96 -0.91
C TRP A 102 5.85 -13.93 -1.07
N GLN A 103 5.86 -15.04 -0.36
CA GLN A 103 4.78 -16.03 -0.45
C GLN A 103 3.61 -15.70 0.46
N ASP A 104 3.91 -15.11 1.63
CA ASP A 104 2.91 -14.82 2.65
C ASP A 104 3.31 -13.54 3.37
N ASP A 105 2.36 -12.63 3.58
CA ASP A 105 2.62 -11.38 4.30
C ASP A 105 2.99 -11.60 5.77
N ALA A 106 2.77 -12.80 6.29
CA ALA A 106 3.25 -13.20 7.61
C ALA A 106 4.79 -13.15 7.70
N GLN A 107 5.49 -13.19 6.56
CA GLN A 107 6.95 -13.04 6.51
C GLN A 107 7.40 -11.62 6.89
N VAL A 108 6.51 -10.63 6.77
CA VAL A 108 6.83 -9.25 7.15
C VAL A 108 6.84 -9.14 8.67
N ALA A 109 8.03 -9.24 9.23
CA ALA A 109 8.24 -9.29 10.67
C ALA A 109 8.61 -7.93 11.27
N SER A 110 8.95 -6.95 10.44
CA SER A 110 9.33 -5.59 10.84
C SER A 110 8.74 -4.60 9.85
N GLU A 111 8.07 -3.57 10.36
CA GLU A 111 7.42 -2.58 9.50
C GLU A 111 7.75 -1.16 9.96
N ILE A 112 7.97 -0.29 8.98
CA ILE A 112 8.06 1.15 9.19
C ILE A 112 7.07 1.75 8.18
N VAL A 113 6.12 2.54 8.66
CA VAL A 113 5.13 3.17 7.80
C VAL A 113 4.93 4.62 8.24
N GLU A 114 4.99 5.52 7.26
CA GLU A 114 4.83 6.95 7.50
C GLU A 114 3.94 7.56 6.42
N LYS A 115 3.23 8.63 6.78
CA LYS A 115 2.36 9.37 5.85
C LYS A 115 2.78 10.84 5.82
N PHE A 116 2.86 11.39 4.62
CA PHE A 116 3.28 12.77 4.40
C PHE A 116 2.38 13.48 3.40
N TRP A 117 2.34 14.79 3.50
CA TRP A 117 1.91 15.67 2.42
C TRP A 117 3.14 15.97 1.58
N ALA A 118 3.02 15.94 0.26
CA ALA A 118 4.20 16.12 -0.59
C ALA A 118 3.89 16.80 -1.91
N GLU A 119 4.87 17.52 -2.43
CA GLU A 119 4.81 18.10 -3.77
C GLU A 119 4.77 17.03 -4.84
N ILE A 120 5.55 15.96 -4.65
CA ILE A 120 5.57 14.81 -5.56
C ILE A 120 4.91 13.63 -4.87
N PRO A 121 3.64 13.32 -5.21
CA PRO A 121 2.93 12.21 -4.57
C PRO A 121 3.44 10.86 -5.06
N GLY A 122 3.35 9.88 -4.20
CA GLY A 122 3.76 8.52 -4.52
C GLY A 122 3.96 7.68 -3.27
N ILE A 123 4.61 6.55 -3.47
CA ILE A 123 4.90 5.62 -2.38
C ILE A 123 6.36 5.19 -2.50
N TYR A 124 7.15 5.52 -1.48
CA TYR A 124 8.48 4.97 -1.35
C TYR A 124 8.38 3.61 -0.66
N ILE A 125 9.02 2.60 -1.24
CA ILE A 125 8.95 1.23 -0.73
C ILE A 125 10.37 0.66 -0.66
N ARG A 126 10.67 0.04 0.48
CA ARG A 126 11.92 -0.70 0.68
C ARG A 126 11.59 -2.02 1.36
N ALA A 127 11.85 -3.11 0.67
CA ALA A 127 11.68 -4.46 1.20
C ALA A 127 13.05 -5.10 1.38
N GLU A 128 13.36 -5.50 2.60
CA GLU A 128 14.65 -6.08 2.95
C GLU A 128 14.47 -7.48 3.51
N GLU A 129 15.15 -8.44 2.89
CA GLU A 129 15.23 -9.79 3.42
C GLU A 129 16.26 -9.81 4.54
N MET A 130 15.85 -10.19 5.74
CA MET A 130 16.70 -10.20 6.93
C MET A 130 17.29 -11.59 7.15
N ALA A 131 18.48 -11.60 7.67
CA ALA A 131 19.16 -12.85 7.99
C ALA A 131 18.54 -13.53 9.21
#